data_ff94e5defe14219f2ba27b8eefe330f3
#
_entry.id   ff94e5defe14219f2ba27b8eefe330f3
#
_cell.length_a   1.000
_cell.length_b   1.000
_cell.length_c   1.000
_cell.angle_alpha   90.00
_cell.angle_beta   90.00
_cell.angle_gamma   90.00
#
_symmetry.space_group_name_H-M   'P 1'
#
loop_
_entity.id
_entity.type
_entity.pdbx_description
1 polymer ?
#
loop_
_entity_poly.entity_id
_entity_poly.type
_entity_poly.pdbx_seq_one_letter_code
_entity_poly.pdbx_strand_id
1 'polypeptide(L)'
;YALATDKYFLNKINTYNLPRKFKVYYSNSQNDYAYAITQDMGFIATLKENKPYFEVYVGGSLGKEPKVGLKLPHLINPSDALFYIEGIIEFFKSEGDYKNKHKSKISYMIDKLGKDEFLKRLYLYIDKQRQNINLKINPTPIDYNKQGIDIECDNPRLFKQKQQGLYSVYIHPLGGMYKLKD
;
A
#
# COMPACT_ATOMS: atom_id res chain seq x y z
N TYR A 1 1.41 7.23 -7.52
CA TYR A 1 0.11 6.76 -6.98
C TYR A 1 0.04 6.91 -5.47
N ALA A 2 1.07 6.55 -4.68
CA ALA A 2 1.06 6.70 -3.22
C ALA A 2 0.74 8.14 -2.78
N LEU A 3 1.47 9.13 -3.34
CA LEU A 3 1.20 10.56 -3.06
C LEU A 3 -0.20 11.02 -3.47
N ALA A 4 -0.71 10.51 -4.60
CA ALA A 4 -2.06 10.84 -5.05
C ALA A 4 -3.13 10.26 -4.11
N THR A 5 -2.92 9.04 -3.63
CA THR A 5 -3.78 8.39 -2.63
C THR A 5 -3.74 9.13 -1.29
N ASP A 6 -2.54 9.49 -0.80
CA ASP A 6 -2.36 10.27 0.43
C ASP A 6 -3.11 11.60 0.36
N LYS A 7 -2.91 12.36 -0.71
CA LYS A 7 -3.61 13.64 -0.95
C LYS A 7 -5.13 13.48 -0.97
N TYR A 8 -5.64 12.39 -1.56
CA TYR A 8 -7.07 12.10 -1.56
C TYR A 8 -7.60 11.87 -0.14
N PHE A 9 -6.90 11.06 0.67
CA PHE A 9 -7.34 10.73 2.02
C PHE A 9 -7.17 11.88 3.01
N LEU A 10 -6.15 12.72 2.89
CA LEU A 10 -5.99 13.92 3.73
C LEU A 10 -7.21 14.84 3.68
N ASN A 11 -7.87 14.94 2.53
CA ASN A 11 -9.10 15.72 2.39
C ASN A 11 -10.33 15.05 3.01
N LYS A 12 -10.24 13.78 3.42
CA LYS A 12 -11.35 12.99 3.95
C LYS A 12 -11.11 12.44 5.36
N ILE A 13 -10.00 12.78 6.00
CA ILE A 13 -9.54 12.14 7.24
C ILE A 13 -10.60 12.12 8.36
N ASN A 14 -11.43 13.13 8.45
CA ASN A 14 -12.45 13.25 9.48
C ASN A 14 -13.73 12.45 9.17
N THR A 15 -13.83 11.81 8.01
CA THR A 15 -15.02 11.07 7.60
C THR A 15 -14.93 9.57 7.85
N TYR A 16 -13.74 9.07 8.25
CA TYR A 16 -13.50 7.66 8.48
C TYR A 16 -13.58 7.30 9.96
N ASN A 17 -14.61 6.53 10.32
CA ASN A 17 -14.68 5.83 11.58
C ASN A 17 -14.48 4.33 11.32
N LEU A 18 -13.27 3.82 11.55
CA LEU A 18 -12.89 2.45 11.25
C LEU A 18 -12.68 1.64 12.55
N PRO A 19 -12.93 0.31 12.54
CA PRO A 19 -12.70 -0.55 13.69
C PRO A 19 -11.25 -0.53 14.17
N ARG A 20 -10.31 -0.36 13.22
CA ARG A 20 -8.87 -0.28 13.45
C ARG A 20 -8.22 0.62 12.42
N LYS A 21 -6.98 1.12 12.71
CA LYS A 21 -6.17 1.84 11.71
C LYS A 21 -5.98 0.97 10.47
N PHE A 22 -6.08 1.59 9.32
CA PHE A 22 -5.96 0.96 8.01
C PHE A 22 -4.74 1.52 7.29
N LYS A 23 -3.92 0.66 6.73
CA LYS A 23 -2.68 1.04 6.06
C LYS A 23 -2.69 0.59 4.61
N VAL A 24 -2.34 1.52 3.72
CA VAL A 24 -2.16 1.26 2.28
C VAL A 24 -0.70 1.43 1.91
N TYR A 25 -0.12 0.45 1.24
CA TYR A 25 1.28 0.49 0.81
C TYR A 25 1.40 0.23 -0.68
N TYR A 26 2.33 0.93 -1.29
CA TYR A 26 2.70 0.78 -2.69
C TYR A 26 4.15 0.35 -2.81
N SER A 27 4.40 -0.75 -3.50
CA SER A 27 5.74 -1.20 -3.86
C SER A 27 5.95 -0.99 -5.36
N ASN A 28 7.07 -0.38 -5.73
CA ASN A 28 7.44 -0.13 -7.11
C ASN A 28 8.23 -1.29 -7.75
N SER A 29 8.35 -2.41 -7.04
CA SER A 29 9.16 -3.56 -7.43
C SER A 29 8.50 -4.86 -7.02
N GLN A 30 8.66 -5.91 -7.83
CA GLN A 30 8.25 -7.28 -7.51
C GLN A 30 8.98 -7.86 -6.28
N ASN A 31 10.13 -7.29 -5.91
CA ASN A 31 10.84 -7.66 -4.67
C ASN A 31 10.15 -7.13 -3.40
N ASP A 32 9.09 -6.35 -3.57
CA ASP A 32 8.28 -5.80 -2.48
C ASP A 32 9.07 -5.15 -1.33
N TYR A 33 10.02 -4.28 -1.66
CA TYR A 33 10.81 -3.55 -0.66
C TYR A 33 9.97 -2.69 0.31
N ALA A 34 8.73 -2.42 -0.04
CA ALA A 34 7.79 -1.72 0.83
C ALA A 34 7.04 -2.65 1.80
N TYR A 35 7.22 -3.97 1.70
CA TYR A 35 6.47 -4.97 2.47
C TYR A 35 4.95 -4.82 2.32
N ALA A 36 4.49 -4.50 1.12
CA ALA A 36 3.09 -4.26 0.81
C ALA A 36 2.20 -5.48 1.09
N ILE A 37 2.71 -6.69 0.86
CA ILE A 37 1.98 -7.96 1.11
C ILE A 37 1.63 -8.19 2.57
N THR A 38 2.27 -7.47 3.51
CA THR A 38 2.03 -7.62 4.96
C THR A 38 1.18 -6.49 5.54
N GLN A 39 0.62 -5.64 4.72
CA GLN A 39 -0.20 -4.51 5.15
C GLN A 39 -1.70 -4.79 4.96
N ASP A 40 -2.56 -3.94 5.54
CA ASP A 40 -4.01 -4.09 5.40
C ASP A 40 -4.42 -4.07 3.93
N MET A 41 -3.75 -3.23 3.11
CA MET A 41 -3.84 -3.24 1.66
C MET A 41 -2.49 -2.91 1.02
N GLY A 42 -2.05 -3.74 0.07
CA GLY A 42 -0.79 -3.59 -0.64
C GLY A 42 -0.96 -3.64 -2.15
N PHE A 43 -0.24 -2.76 -2.83
CA PHE A 43 -0.15 -2.69 -4.29
C PHE A 43 1.29 -2.92 -4.72
N ILE A 44 1.54 -3.94 -5.54
CA ILE A 44 2.85 -4.22 -6.11
C ILE A 44 2.81 -3.90 -7.60
N ALA A 45 3.66 -2.97 -8.03
CA ALA A 45 3.77 -2.61 -9.45
C ALA A 45 4.30 -3.78 -10.28
N THR A 46 3.62 -4.06 -11.36
CA THR A 46 4.01 -5.09 -12.34
C THR A 46 3.79 -4.60 -13.76
N LEU A 47 4.45 -5.24 -14.70
CA LEU A 47 4.26 -5.03 -16.13
C LEU A 47 3.61 -6.25 -16.75
N LYS A 48 2.59 -6.04 -17.55
CA LYS A 48 2.02 -7.05 -18.45
C LYS A 48 1.92 -6.44 -19.85
N GLU A 49 2.56 -7.07 -20.82
CA GLU A 49 2.60 -6.59 -22.21
C GLU A 49 3.09 -5.12 -22.30
N ASN A 50 4.15 -4.80 -21.54
CA ASN A 50 4.72 -3.45 -21.42
C ASN A 50 3.76 -2.38 -20.87
N LYS A 51 2.63 -2.76 -20.29
CA LYS A 51 1.69 -1.85 -19.62
C LYS A 51 1.78 -2.01 -18.11
N PRO A 52 1.70 -0.90 -17.34
CA PRO A 52 1.74 -0.96 -15.89
C PRO A 52 0.42 -1.47 -15.31
N TYR A 53 0.51 -2.33 -14.30
CA TYR A 53 -0.59 -2.83 -13.49
C TYR A 53 -0.18 -2.90 -12.03
N PHE A 54 -1.14 -3.14 -11.15
CA PHE A 54 -0.89 -3.55 -9.78
C PHE A 54 -1.38 -4.97 -9.52
N GLU A 55 -0.55 -5.77 -8.87
CA GLU A 55 -0.99 -6.88 -8.05
C GLU A 55 -1.49 -6.31 -6.72
N VAL A 56 -2.62 -6.82 -6.23
CA VAL A 56 -3.25 -6.30 -5.00
C VAL A 56 -3.32 -7.39 -3.95
N TYR A 57 -2.92 -7.02 -2.72
CA TYR A 57 -2.98 -7.88 -1.54
C TYR A 57 -3.83 -7.21 -0.46
N VAL A 58 -4.63 -7.98 0.26
CA VAL A 58 -5.55 -7.48 1.31
C VAL A 58 -5.45 -8.30 2.58
N GLY A 59 -5.49 -7.64 3.72
CA GLY A 59 -5.54 -8.29 5.03
C GLY A 59 -4.22 -8.85 5.54
N GLY A 60 -3.08 -8.31 5.06
CA GLY A 60 -1.78 -8.60 5.65
C GLY A 60 -1.65 -8.04 7.07
N SER A 61 -0.72 -8.55 7.84
CA SER A 61 -0.51 -8.14 9.22
C SER A 61 0.89 -8.49 9.71
N LEU A 62 1.56 -7.53 10.38
CA LEU A 62 2.82 -7.71 11.12
C LEU A 62 2.55 -7.50 12.61
N GLY A 63 1.76 -8.30 13.24
CA GLY A 63 1.49 -8.18 14.65
C GLY A 63 1.75 -9.51 15.38
N LYS A 64 1.04 -9.73 16.47
CA LYS A 64 1.12 -10.98 17.25
C LYS A 64 0.88 -12.23 16.38
N GLU A 65 0.01 -12.09 15.38
CA GLU A 65 -0.28 -13.13 14.39
C GLU A 65 0.07 -12.58 13.01
N PRO A 66 1.34 -12.75 12.55
CA PRO A 66 1.76 -12.26 11.23
C PRO A 66 1.09 -13.05 10.11
N LYS A 67 0.61 -12.33 9.09
CA LYS A 67 -0.05 -12.92 7.92
C LYS A 67 0.34 -12.19 6.64
N VAL A 68 0.54 -12.94 5.59
CA VAL A 68 0.58 -12.41 4.24
C VAL A 68 -0.85 -12.12 3.78
N GLY A 69 -1.07 -11.00 3.15
CA GLY A 69 -2.37 -10.61 2.60
C GLY A 69 -2.86 -11.58 1.53
N LEU A 70 -4.17 -11.70 1.41
CA LEU A 70 -4.83 -12.43 0.36
C LEU A 70 -4.59 -11.71 -0.98
N LYS A 71 -3.93 -12.37 -1.93
CA LYS A 71 -3.74 -11.85 -3.28
C LYS A 71 -5.08 -11.86 -4.01
N LEU A 72 -5.45 -10.73 -4.60
CA LEU A 72 -6.63 -10.66 -5.48
C LEU A 72 -6.34 -11.38 -6.81
N PRO A 73 -7.36 -12.01 -7.43
CA PRO A 73 -7.15 -12.88 -8.60
C PRO A 73 -6.76 -12.12 -9.88
N HIS A 74 -6.99 -10.82 -9.94
CA HIS A 74 -6.78 -10.02 -11.15
C HIS A 74 -5.81 -8.87 -10.92
N LEU A 75 -5.00 -8.59 -11.94
CA LEU A 75 -4.26 -7.33 -12.04
C LEU A 75 -5.23 -6.17 -12.21
N ILE A 76 -4.92 -5.04 -11.62
CA ILE A 76 -5.75 -3.85 -11.75
C ILE A 76 -5.00 -2.75 -12.52
N ASN A 77 -5.75 -1.91 -13.23
CA ASN A 77 -5.17 -0.68 -13.77
C ASN A 77 -4.78 0.24 -12.61
N PRO A 78 -3.60 0.84 -12.61
CA PRO A 78 -3.14 1.71 -11.52
C PRO A 78 -4.08 2.88 -11.22
N SER A 79 -4.76 3.43 -12.23
CA SER A 79 -5.74 4.50 -12.04
C SER A 79 -6.98 4.07 -11.25
N ASP A 80 -7.22 2.77 -11.11
CA ASP A 80 -8.39 2.20 -10.43
C ASP A 80 -8.14 1.93 -8.94
N ALA A 81 -6.93 2.21 -8.44
CA ALA A 81 -6.53 1.87 -7.08
C ALA A 81 -7.51 2.38 -6.00
N LEU A 82 -8.05 3.60 -6.16
CA LEU A 82 -9.00 4.16 -5.17
C LEU A 82 -10.34 3.40 -5.13
N PHE A 83 -10.81 2.79 -6.23
CA PHE A 83 -12.02 1.96 -6.18
C PHE A 83 -11.84 0.79 -5.22
N TYR A 84 -10.65 0.18 -5.24
CA TYR A 84 -10.32 -0.94 -4.37
C TYR A 84 -10.11 -0.48 -2.93
N ILE A 85 -9.44 0.66 -2.72
CA ILE A 85 -9.19 1.19 -1.38
C ILE A 85 -10.51 1.62 -0.72
N GLU A 86 -11.35 2.39 -1.40
CA GLU A 86 -12.66 2.78 -0.87
C GLU A 86 -13.59 1.57 -0.69
N GLY A 87 -13.55 0.61 -1.62
CA GLY A 87 -14.31 -0.64 -1.49
C GLY A 87 -13.97 -1.40 -0.22
N ILE A 88 -12.68 -1.62 0.07
CA ILE A 88 -12.28 -2.32 1.29
C ILE A 88 -12.53 -1.48 2.56
N ILE A 89 -12.40 -0.15 2.48
CA ILE A 89 -12.71 0.74 3.61
C ILE A 89 -14.20 0.67 3.96
N GLU A 90 -15.08 0.77 2.98
CA GLU A 90 -16.53 0.68 3.22
C GLU A 90 -16.94 -0.72 3.70
N PHE A 91 -16.32 -1.78 3.17
CA PHE A 91 -16.51 -3.13 3.67
C PHE A 91 -16.07 -3.25 5.14
N PHE A 92 -14.87 -2.75 5.44
CA PHE A 92 -14.31 -2.76 6.79
C PHE A 92 -15.14 -1.95 7.78
N LYS A 93 -15.64 -0.78 7.36
CA LYS A 93 -16.51 0.09 8.12
C LYS A 93 -17.86 -0.58 8.42
N SER A 94 -18.45 -1.26 7.44
CA SER A 94 -19.78 -1.84 7.55
C SER A 94 -19.80 -3.17 8.31
N GLU A 95 -18.77 -4.01 8.16
CA GLU A 95 -18.77 -5.39 8.66
C GLU A 95 -17.62 -5.70 9.63
N GLY A 96 -16.74 -4.73 9.90
CA GLY A 96 -15.62 -4.89 10.82
C GLY A 96 -16.06 -4.96 12.28
N ASP A 97 -15.21 -5.53 13.11
CA ASP A 97 -15.49 -5.69 14.56
C ASP A 97 -15.04 -4.45 15.35
N TYR A 98 -15.99 -3.62 15.77
CA TYR A 98 -15.74 -2.44 16.61
C TYR A 98 -15.61 -2.78 18.10
N LYS A 99 -16.09 -3.95 18.53
CA LYS A 99 -16.14 -4.33 19.94
C LYS A 99 -14.84 -4.95 20.41
N ASN A 100 -14.22 -5.81 19.59
CA ASN A 100 -13.00 -6.51 19.94
C ASN A 100 -11.78 -5.90 19.25
N LYS A 101 -11.18 -4.87 19.85
CA LYS A 101 -10.00 -4.17 19.31
C LYS A 101 -8.79 -5.08 18.99
N HIS A 102 -8.70 -6.24 19.65
CA HIS A 102 -7.61 -7.19 19.40
C HIS A 102 -7.82 -8.02 18.12
N LYS A 103 -9.07 -8.24 17.72
CA LYS A 103 -9.46 -9.01 16.53
C LYS A 103 -10.18 -8.17 15.48
N SER A 104 -9.91 -6.87 15.43
CA SER A 104 -10.59 -5.92 14.54
C SER A 104 -9.85 -5.62 13.23
N LYS A 105 -8.78 -6.32 12.89
CA LYS A 105 -8.10 -6.15 11.60
C LYS A 105 -8.82 -6.87 10.47
N ILE A 106 -8.58 -6.46 9.23
CA ILE A 106 -9.12 -7.11 8.03
C ILE A 106 -8.74 -8.59 7.96
N SER A 107 -7.52 -8.97 8.40
CA SER A 107 -7.10 -10.36 8.46
C SER A 107 -8.08 -11.25 9.25
N TYR A 108 -8.66 -10.75 10.34
CA TYR A 108 -9.65 -11.50 11.11
C TYR A 108 -11.03 -11.56 10.43
N MET A 109 -11.37 -10.58 9.58
CA MET A 109 -12.56 -10.69 8.74
C MET A 109 -12.40 -11.82 7.71
N ILE A 110 -11.21 -11.95 7.11
CA ILE A 110 -10.88 -13.06 6.20
C ILE A 110 -10.97 -14.41 6.91
N ASP A 111 -10.42 -14.51 8.13
CA ASP A 111 -10.50 -15.74 8.93
C ASP A 111 -11.95 -16.13 9.26
N LYS A 112 -12.77 -15.14 9.61
CA LYS A 112 -14.18 -15.35 10.00
C LYS A 112 -15.06 -15.76 8.82
N LEU A 113 -14.88 -15.13 7.67
CA LEU A 113 -15.74 -15.33 6.49
C LEU A 113 -15.25 -16.48 5.60
N GLY A 114 -13.95 -16.78 5.65
CA GLY A 114 -13.28 -17.57 4.62
C GLY A 114 -12.96 -16.73 3.38
N LYS A 115 -11.98 -17.21 2.59
CA LYS A 115 -11.45 -16.45 1.44
C LYS A 115 -12.52 -16.13 0.40
N ASP A 116 -13.32 -17.11 0.01
CA ASP A 116 -14.28 -16.98 -1.09
C ASP A 116 -15.41 -16.00 -0.74
N GLU A 117 -15.98 -16.13 0.43
CA GLU A 117 -17.05 -15.22 0.87
C GLU A 117 -16.50 -13.79 1.11
N PHE A 118 -15.28 -13.68 1.66
CA PHE A 118 -14.62 -12.38 1.80
C PHE A 118 -14.42 -11.70 0.45
N LEU A 119 -13.88 -12.42 -0.55
CA LEU A 119 -13.69 -11.87 -1.91
C LEU A 119 -15.01 -11.48 -2.56
N LYS A 120 -16.02 -12.35 -2.47
CA LYS A 120 -17.34 -12.07 -3.01
C LYS A 120 -17.92 -10.77 -2.45
N ARG A 121 -17.87 -10.57 -1.13
CA ARG A 121 -18.34 -9.32 -0.50
C ARG A 121 -17.47 -8.14 -0.86
N LEU A 122 -16.15 -8.28 -0.82
CA LEU A 122 -15.23 -7.21 -1.20
C LEU A 122 -15.54 -6.68 -2.60
N TYR A 123 -15.75 -7.56 -3.57
CA TYR A 123 -16.08 -7.13 -4.94
C TYR A 123 -17.42 -6.41 -5.04
N LEU A 124 -18.42 -6.77 -4.25
CA LEU A 124 -19.69 -6.01 -4.20
C LEU A 124 -19.45 -4.56 -3.72
N TYR A 125 -18.57 -4.35 -2.73
CA TYR A 125 -18.23 -3.01 -2.28
C TYR A 125 -17.39 -2.25 -3.30
N ILE A 126 -16.43 -2.90 -3.96
CA ILE A 126 -15.63 -2.30 -5.05
C ILE A 126 -16.52 -1.86 -6.21
N ASP A 127 -17.44 -2.71 -6.64
CA ASP A 127 -18.35 -2.41 -7.76
C ASP A 127 -19.28 -1.23 -7.47
N LYS A 128 -19.72 -1.08 -6.23
CA LYS A 128 -20.42 0.15 -5.81
C LYS A 128 -19.56 1.40 -5.99
N GLN A 129 -18.25 1.33 -5.68
CA GLN A 129 -17.34 2.47 -5.84
C GLN A 129 -17.09 2.81 -7.31
N ARG A 130 -17.14 1.83 -8.22
CA ARG A 130 -16.92 2.04 -9.66
C ARG A 130 -17.95 2.96 -10.31
N GLN A 131 -19.08 3.20 -9.66
CA GLN A 131 -20.09 4.16 -10.12
C GLN A 131 -19.63 5.62 -9.91
N ASN A 132 -18.59 5.85 -9.10
CA ASN A 132 -18.05 7.18 -8.81
C ASN A 132 -16.80 7.47 -9.64
N ILE A 133 -16.97 8.16 -10.78
CA ILE A 133 -15.87 8.50 -11.71
C ILE A 133 -14.75 9.30 -11.05
N ASN A 134 -15.04 10.05 -9.98
CA ASN A 134 -14.05 10.88 -9.26
C ASN A 134 -13.02 10.05 -8.49
N LEU A 135 -13.17 8.74 -8.41
CA LEU A 135 -12.19 7.82 -7.80
C LEU A 135 -11.10 7.35 -8.78
N LYS A 136 -11.13 7.76 -10.03
CA LYS A 136 -9.98 7.55 -10.92
C LYS A 136 -8.85 8.49 -10.56
N ILE A 137 -7.65 7.94 -10.37
CA ILE A 137 -6.46 8.73 -10.01
C ILE A 137 -5.36 8.62 -11.07
N ASN A 138 -4.63 9.73 -11.21
CA ASN A 138 -3.38 9.78 -11.97
C ASN A 138 -2.19 9.84 -11.00
N PRO A 139 -1.02 9.33 -11.39
CA PRO A 139 0.17 9.48 -10.56
C PRO A 139 0.51 10.97 -10.37
N THR A 140 0.87 11.33 -9.15
CA THR A 140 1.45 12.67 -8.92
C THR A 140 2.80 12.74 -9.65
N PRO A 141 3.03 13.74 -10.50
CA PRO A 141 4.32 13.93 -11.13
C PRO A 141 5.41 14.06 -10.07
N ILE A 142 6.53 13.41 -10.30
CA ILE A 142 7.73 13.56 -9.47
C ILE A 142 8.73 14.37 -10.28
N ASP A 143 9.21 15.45 -9.69
CA ASP A 143 10.28 16.24 -10.27
C ASP A 143 11.62 15.54 -10.02
N TYR A 144 12.23 15.04 -11.09
CA TYR A 144 13.54 14.38 -11.08
C TYR A 144 14.69 15.34 -11.42
N ASN A 145 14.48 16.66 -11.33
CA ASN A 145 15.46 17.68 -11.71
C ASN A 145 16.69 17.76 -10.78
N LYS A 146 16.78 16.90 -9.77
CA LYS A 146 17.98 16.79 -8.95
C LYS A 146 19.12 16.21 -9.79
N GLN A 147 20.19 16.97 -9.92
CA GLN A 147 21.45 16.54 -10.49
C GLN A 147 22.48 16.37 -9.38
N GLY A 148 23.31 15.38 -9.52
CA GLY A 148 24.40 15.12 -8.61
C GLY A 148 25.72 14.99 -9.38
N ILE A 149 26.78 14.65 -8.66
CA ILE A 149 28.11 14.42 -9.20
C ILE A 149 28.44 12.95 -9.04
N ASP A 150 28.87 12.28 -10.11
CA ASP A 150 29.37 10.92 -10.01
C ASP A 150 30.65 10.90 -9.19
N ILE A 151 30.69 10.08 -8.16
CA ILE A 151 31.85 9.87 -7.30
C ILE A 151 32.25 8.40 -7.34
N GLU A 152 33.54 8.14 -7.31
CA GLU A 152 34.05 6.81 -6.97
C GLU A 152 34.03 6.69 -5.45
N CYS A 153 33.19 5.79 -4.96
CA CYS A 153 33.09 5.55 -3.52
C CYS A 153 32.85 4.07 -3.26
N ASP A 154 33.77 3.45 -2.56
CA ASP A 154 33.70 2.04 -2.14
C ASP A 154 33.07 1.93 -0.73
N ASN A 155 31.96 2.59 -0.52
CA ASN A 155 31.22 2.50 0.74
C ASN A 155 30.04 1.53 0.58
N PRO A 156 29.98 0.41 1.34
CA PRO A 156 28.93 -0.60 1.22
C PRO A 156 27.53 -0.08 1.59
N ARG A 157 27.43 1.13 2.14
CA ARG A 157 26.15 1.77 2.46
C ARG A 157 25.65 2.74 1.38
N LEU A 158 26.44 2.97 0.32
CA LEU A 158 26.09 3.84 -0.77
C LEU A 158 25.64 3.01 -1.99
N PHE A 159 24.50 3.36 -2.55
CA PHE A 159 23.93 2.70 -3.71
C PHE A 159 23.66 3.74 -4.79
N LYS A 160 24.30 3.59 -5.96
CA LYS A 160 24.07 4.45 -7.10
C LYS A 160 22.61 4.37 -7.54
N GLN A 161 21.95 5.50 -7.67
CA GLN A 161 20.58 5.59 -8.17
C GLN A 161 20.56 5.53 -9.71
N LYS A 162 19.36 5.42 -10.29
CA LYS A 162 19.18 5.50 -11.75
C LYS A 162 19.47 6.91 -12.28
N GLN A 163 19.26 7.92 -11.46
CA GLN A 163 19.59 9.32 -11.78
C GLN A 163 21.10 9.52 -11.66
N GLN A 164 21.68 10.19 -12.67
CA GLN A 164 23.10 10.45 -12.71
C GLN A 164 23.59 11.23 -11.50
N GLY A 165 24.67 10.78 -10.89
CA GLY A 165 25.33 11.45 -9.76
C GLY A 165 24.54 11.45 -8.45
N LEU A 166 23.46 10.69 -8.34
CA LEU A 166 22.70 10.54 -7.11
C LEU A 166 22.91 9.16 -6.49
N TYR A 167 22.92 9.14 -5.16
CA TYR A 167 23.16 7.95 -4.35
C TYR A 167 22.12 7.84 -3.24
N SER A 168 21.73 6.62 -2.93
CA SER A 168 20.97 6.26 -1.72
C SER A 168 21.96 5.85 -0.64
N VAL A 169 21.72 6.29 0.59
CA VAL A 169 22.52 5.91 1.77
C VAL A 169 21.66 5.02 2.66
N TYR A 170 22.18 3.85 3.01
CA TYR A 170 21.54 2.98 4.00
C TYR A 170 22.07 3.34 5.40
N ILE A 171 21.16 3.80 6.25
CA ILE A 171 21.43 4.11 7.65
C ILE A 171 20.84 2.98 8.50
N HIS A 172 21.71 2.33 9.29
CA HIS A 172 21.31 1.28 10.22
C HIS A 172 21.54 1.76 11.65
N PRO A 173 20.59 2.49 12.24
CA PRO A 173 20.73 2.96 13.61
C PRO A 173 20.67 1.79 14.59
N LEU A 174 21.51 1.80 15.61
CA LEU A 174 21.50 0.79 16.66
C LEU A 174 20.16 0.82 17.41
N GLY A 175 19.53 -0.34 17.55
CA GLY A 175 18.20 -0.44 18.18
C GLY A 175 17.06 0.26 17.44
N GLY A 176 17.25 0.58 16.15
CA GLY A 176 16.22 1.25 15.33
C GLY A 176 16.03 2.74 15.63
N MET A 177 16.92 3.34 16.43
CA MET A 177 16.92 4.77 16.76
C MET A 177 18.27 5.41 16.47
N TYR A 178 18.27 6.68 16.12
CA TYR A 178 19.49 7.50 15.99
C TYR A 178 19.30 8.84 16.70
N LYS A 179 20.40 9.41 17.16
CA LYS A 179 20.42 10.73 17.78
C LYS A 179 20.72 11.78 16.72
N LEU A 180 20.13 12.97 16.86
CA LEU A 180 20.33 14.10 15.92
C LEU A 180 21.78 14.59 15.79
N LYS A 181 22.70 14.04 16.56
CA LYS A 181 24.13 14.42 16.56
C LYS A 181 25.03 13.34 15.95
N ASP A 182 24.49 12.22 15.49
CA ASP A 182 25.20 11.15 14.80
C ASP A 182 25.01 11.31 13.29
#